data_fc9379ee7591aac64dcca36fe9a6e12f
#
_entry.id   fc9379ee7591aac64dcca36fe9a6e12f
#
_cell.length_a   1.000
_cell.length_b   1.000
_cell.length_c   1.000
_cell.angle_alpha   90.00
_cell.angle_beta   90.00
_cell.angle_gamma   90.00
#
_symmetry.space_group_name_H-M   'P 1'
#
loop_
_entity.id
_entity.type
_entity.pdbx_description
1 polymer ?
#
loop_
_entity_poly.entity_id
_entity_poly.type
_entity_poly.pdbx_seq_one_letter_code
_entity_poly.pdbx_strand_id
1 'polypeptide(L)'
;GDFVLVNKYDYGVRLPVIHHKISQYGEPKRGDIFVFRYPPDPSVNFIKRVIGLPGDHIKYVDKVLYINGEKIPQTFIENTTRLNEDGRTKAVAVKEEDLLGVKHKIYQNVGETGDDFNDIVVPSNMYFAMGDNRDDSADSRYWGFVPESNIVGKAVLVWMSWNSTDHNVRWKRLIKPIQ
;
A
#
# COMPACT_ATOMS: atom_id res chain seq x y z
N GLY A 1 14.34 2.73 -6.09
CA GLY A 1 15.50 3.40 -5.55
C GLY A 1 15.29 4.09 -4.19
N ASP A 2 14.12 3.92 -3.52
CA ASP A 2 13.90 4.43 -2.16
C ASP A 2 14.28 3.37 -1.12
N PHE A 3 15.07 3.76 -0.13
CA PHE A 3 15.37 2.95 1.05
C PHE A 3 14.42 3.33 2.17
N VAL A 4 13.61 2.37 2.60
CA VAL A 4 12.54 2.58 3.58
C VAL A 4 12.99 2.04 4.93
N LEU A 5 12.82 2.85 5.99
CA LEU A 5 12.99 2.39 7.36
C LEU A 5 11.72 1.68 7.81
N VAL A 6 11.89 0.44 8.26
CA VAL A 6 10.79 -0.41 8.70
C VAL A 6 10.88 -0.61 10.22
N ASN A 7 9.84 -0.22 10.94
CA ASN A 7 9.71 -0.54 12.35
C ASN A 7 9.09 -1.94 12.50
N LYS A 8 9.90 -2.90 12.88
CA LYS A 8 9.49 -4.29 13.07
C LYS A 8 8.74 -4.53 14.40
N TYR A 9 8.82 -3.58 15.33
CA TYR A 9 8.22 -3.72 16.66
C TYR A 9 6.78 -3.25 16.72
N ASP A 10 6.31 -2.42 15.79
CA ASP A 10 4.95 -1.88 15.78
C ASP A 10 3.88 -2.97 15.68
N TYR A 11 4.18 -4.10 15.06
CA TYR A 11 3.23 -5.22 14.89
C TYR A 11 3.59 -6.47 15.72
N GLY A 12 4.34 -6.27 16.81
CA GLY A 12 4.73 -7.33 17.74
C GLY A 12 6.04 -8.02 17.38
N VAL A 13 6.71 -8.52 18.42
CA VAL A 13 7.95 -9.30 18.28
C VAL A 13 7.61 -10.76 17.99
N ARG A 14 8.02 -11.26 16.83
CA ARG A 14 7.98 -12.69 16.52
C ARG A 14 9.36 -13.28 16.74
N LEU A 15 9.47 -14.32 17.57
CA LEU A 15 10.72 -15.05 17.69
C LEU A 15 10.98 -15.85 16.40
N PRO A 16 12.20 -15.78 15.83
CA PRO A 16 12.50 -16.41 14.54
C PRO A 16 12.39 -17.95 14.56
N VAL A 17 12.39 -18.58 15.74
CA VAL A 17 12.37 -20.04 15.88
C VAL A 17 10.97 -20.62 16.16
N ILE A 18 10.09 -19.87 16.81
CA ILE A 18 8.81 -20.41 17.29
C ILE A 18 7.60 -19.84 16.57
N HIS A 19 7.74 -18.77 15.77
CA HIS A 19 6.67 -18.05 15.07
C HIS A 19 5.47 -17.62 15.97
N HIS A 20 5.63 -17.72 17.29
CA HIS A 20 4.63 -17.26 18.25
C HIS A 20 4.79 -15.76 18.52
N LYS A 21 3.68 -15.02 18.39
CA LYS A 21 3.57 -13.61 18.77
C LYS A 21 3.64 -13.52 20.30
N ILE A 22 4.78 -13.07 20.86
CA ILE A 22 5.00 -13.00 22.31
C ILE A 22 4.37 -11.74 22.94
N SER A 23 4.08 -10.74 22.14
CA SER A 23 3.53 -9.46 22.61
C SER A 23 2.46 -8.96 21.65
N GLN A 24 1.31 -8.57 22.20
CA GLN A 24 0.25 -7.86 21.49
C GLN A 24 0.58 -6.37 21.35
N TYR A 25 1.73 -6.04 20.78
CA TYR A 25 2.01 -4.66 20.41
C TYR A 25 1.56 -4.46 18.95
N GLY A 26 0.45 -3.73 18.81
CA GLY A 26 -0.06 -3.20 17.56
C GLY A 26 -0.42 -4.24 16.49
N GLU A 27 -1.62 -4.16 15.98
CA GLU A 27 -2.01 -4.78 14.72
C GLU A 27 -1.93 -3.74 13.62
N PRO A 28 -1.71 -4.14 12.35
CA PRO A 28 -1.82 -3.21 11.24
C PRO A 28 -3.18 -2.49 11.26
N LYS A 29 -3.13 -1.18 11.18
CA LYS A 29 -4.34 -0.34 11.13
C LYS A 29 -4.63 0.06 9.70
N ARG A 30 -5.89 0.32 9.41
CA ARG A 30 -6.28 0.88 8.12
C ARG A 30 -5.51 2.17 7.85
N GLY A 31 -4.97 2.29 6.64
CA GLY A 31 -4.15 3.41 6.23
C GLY A 31 -2.65 3.27 6.55
N ASP A 32 -2.24 2.33 7.40
CA ASP A 32 -0.82 2.06 7.61
C ASP A 32 -0.13 1.64 6.31
N ILE A 33 1.08 2.10 6.11
CA ILE A 33 1.94 1.55 5.06
C ILE A 33 2.82 0.48 5.69
N PHE A 34 2.72 -0.74 5.18
CA PHE A 34 3.44 -1.87 5.74
C PHE A 34 4.31 -2.58 4.71
N VAL A 35 5.35 -3.20 5.22
CA VAL A 35 6.24 -4.08 4.44
C VAL A 35 5.89 -5.52 4.79
N PHE A 36 5.76 -6.34 3.76
CA PHE A 36 5.43 -7.76 3.91
C PHE A 36 6.13 -8.59 2.84
N ARG A 37 6.30 -9.88 3.12
CA ARG A 37 6.77 -10.86 2.15
C ARG A 37 5.65 -11.12 1.14
N TYR A 38 5.96 -11.00 -0.13
CA TYR A 38 5.00 -11.20 -1.21
C TYR A 38 4.41 -12.63 -1.15
N PRO A 39 3.08 -12.82 -1.02
CA PRO A 39 2.51 -14.13 -0.78
C PRO A 39 2.84 -15.19 -1.83
N PRO A 40 2.83 -14.88 -3.16
CA PRO A 40 3.24 -15.83 -4.17
C PRO A 40 4.75 -16.15 -4.20
N ASP A 41 5.60 -15.23 -3.75
CA ASP A 41 7.05 -15.40 -3.64
C ASP A 41 7.61 -14.72 -2.38
N PRO A 42 7.68 -15.41 -1.25
CA PRO A 42 8.13 -14.83 0.03
C PRO A 42 9.61 -14.38 0.08
N SER A 43 10.38 -14.62 -0.96
CA SER A 43 11.74 -14.08 -1.09
C SER A 43 11.76 -12.58 -1.40
N VAL A 44 10.64 -12.06 -1.94
CA VAL A 44 10.47 -10.66 -2.32
C VAL A 44 9.64 -9.91 -1.27
N ASN A 45 10.07 -8.71 -0.91
CA ASN A 45 9.29 -7.84 -0.03
C ASN A 45 8.53 -6.78 -0.85
N PHE A 46 7.26 -6.62 -0.53
CA PHE A 46 6.40 -5.56 -1.05
C PHE A 46 6.09 -4.51 0.01
N ILE A 47 5.83 -3.29 -0.45
CA ILE A 47 5.34 -2.19 0.37
C ILE A 47 4.02 -1.70 -0.22
N LYS A 48 2.97 -1.70 0.58
CA LYS A 48 1.61 -1.27 0.19
C LYS A 48 0.91 -0.61 1.38
N ARG A 49 -0.26 -0.01 1.12
CA ARG A 49 -1.13 0.53 2.15
C ARG A 49 -2.17 -0.51 2.57
N VAL A 50 -2.40 -0.62 3.88
CA VAL A 50 -3.48 -1.45 4.45
C VAL A 50 -4.82 -0.79 4.12
N ILE A 51 -5.64 -1.47 3.35
CA ILE A 51 -6.98 -1.02 2.96
C ILE A 51 -8.05 -1.75 3.74
N GLY A 52 -8.01 -3.08 3.75
CA GLY A 52 -8.97 -3.93 4.46
C GLY A 52 -8.35 -4.64 5.63
N LEU A 53 -9.08 -4.66 6.73
CA LEU A 53 -8.80 -5.40 7.96
C LEU A 53 -9.59 -6.72 7.98
N PRO A 54 -9.21 -7.72 8.81
CA PRO A 54 -9.97 -8.95 8.95
C PRO A 54 -11.47 -8.70 9.17
N GLY A 55 -12.33 -9.31 8.36
CA GLY A 55 -13.79 -9.18 8.40
C GLY A 55 -14.37 -8.04 7.57
N ASP A 56 -13.55 -7.17 6.99
CA ASP A 56 -14.05 -6.10 6.12
C ASP A 56 -14.57 -6.65 4.79
N HIS A 57 -15.63 -6.03 4.32
CA HIS A 57 -16.16 -6.15 2.96
C HIS A 57 -15.54 -5.08 2.07
N ILE A 58 -14.81 -5.50 1.03
CA ILE A 58 -14.11 -4.60 0.13
C ILE A 58 -14.68 -4.74 -1.28
N LYS A 59 -14.95 -3.60 -1.91
CA LYS A 59 -15.41 -3.52 -3.30
C LYS A 59 -14.69 -2.35 -3.98
N TYR A 60 -14.34 -2.51 -5.25
CA TYR A 60 -13.72 -1.46 -6.07
C TYR A 60 -14.45 -1.38 -7.40
N VAL A 61 -15.07 -0.25 -7.68
CA VAL A 61 -15.87 -0.03 -8.90
C VAL A 61 -15.64 1.38 -9.41
N ASP A 62 -15.44 1.50 -10.71
CA ASP A 62 -15.18 2.78 -11.38
C ASP A 62 -14.05 3.58 -10.70
N LYS A 63 -12.98 2.88 -10.31
CA LYS A 63 -11.83 3.45 -9.59
C LYS A 63 -12.16 4.03 -8.20
N VAL A 64 -13.28 3.65 -7.61
CA VAL A 64 -13.71 4.05 -6.28
C VAL A 64 -13.77 2.85 -5.35
N LEU A 65 -13.15 3.01 -4.19
CA LEU A 65 -13.14 2.03 -3.12
C LEU A 65 -14.41 2.12 -2.27
N TYR A 66 -14.93 0.97 -1.87
CA TYR A 66 -15.99 0.83 -0.87
C TYR A 66 -15.53 -0.12 0.21
N ILE A 67 -15.78 0.23 1.47
CA ILE A 67 -15.45 -0.58 2.63
C ILE A 67 -16.71 -0.73 3.48
N ASN A 68 -17.13 -1.96 3.74
CA ASN A 68 -18.36 -2.26 4.51
C ASN A 68 -19.60 -1.54 3.97
N GLY A 69 -19.68 -1.40 2.63
CA GLY A 69 -20.77 -0.70 1.96
C GLY A 69 -20.61 0.83 1.90
N GLU A 70 -19.68 1.41 2.64
CA GLU A 70 -19.42 2.85 2.64
C GLU A 70 -18.48 3.23 1.49
N LYS A 71 -18.90 4.22 0.70
CA LYS A 71 -18.08 4.79 -0.37
C LYS A 71 -16.94 5.62 0.21
N ILE A 72 -15.70 5.31 -0.16
CA ILE A 72 -14.53 6.07 0.29
C ILE A 72 -14.41 7.36 -0.52
N PRO A 73 -14.45 8.54 0.14
CA PRO A 73 -14.40 9.83 -0.54
C PRO A 73 -13.06 10.05 -1.25
N GLN A 74 -13.15 10.60 -2.46
CA GLN A 74 -12.00 11.01 -3.24
C GLN A 74 -12.18 12.47 -3.69
N THR A 75 -11.20 13.32 -3.40
CA THR A 75 -11.17 14.73 -3.83
C THR A 75 -10.10 14.91 -4.89
N PHE A 76 -10.47 15.39 -6.06
CA PHE A 76 -9.52 15.72 -7.14
C PHE A 76 -8.60 16.86 -6.70
N ILE A 77 -7.29 16.70 -6.95
CA ILE A 77 -6.29 17.74 -6.66
C ILE A 77 -5.79 18.35 -7.97
N GLU A 78 -5.20 17.54 -8.85
CA GLU A 78 -4.58 18.01 -10.09
C GLU A 78 -4.41 16.87 -11.10
N ASN A 79 -4.17 17.22 -12.36
CA ASN A 79 -3.61 16.30 -13.34
C ASN A 79 -2.10 16.52 -13.44
N THR A 80 -1.36 15.44 -13.56
CA THR A 80 0.10 15.44 -13.74
C THR A 80 0.49 14.37 -14.77
N THR A 81 1.78 14.28 -15.05
CA THR A 81 2.32 13.22 -15.88
C THR A 81 3.33 12.39 -15.11
N ARG A 82 3.35 11.09 -15.35
CA ARG A 82 4.34 10.17 -14.79
C ARG A 82 4.94 9.30 -15.88
N LEU A 83 6.20 8.94 -15.69
CA LEU A 83 6.84 7.91 -16.49
C LEU A 83 6.41 6.54 -15.93
N ASN A 84 5.90 5.67 -16.79
CA ASN A 84 5.70 4.27 -16.46
C ASN A 84 7.02 3.50 -16.53
N GLU A 85 6.98 2.19 -16.24
CA GLU A 85 8.16 1.31 -16.28
C GLU A 85 8.79 1.22 -17.68
N ASP A 86 8.00 1.38 -18.74
CA ASP A 86 8.45 1.38 -20.13
C ASP A 86 9.04 2.73 -20.58
N GLY A 87 9.16 3.71 -19.68
CA GLY A 87 9.66 5.06 -19.97
C GLY A 87 8.69 5.94 -20.74
N ARG A 88 7.43 5.53 -20.91
CA ARG A 88 6.39 6.35 -21.54
C ARG A 88 5.72 7.25 -20.53
N THR A 89 5.35 8.46 -20.95
CA THR A 89 4.61 9.40 -20.12
C THR A 89 3.12 9.08 -20.15
N LYS A 90 2.52 8.90 -18.98
CA LYS A 90 1.07 8.75 -18.80
C LYS A 90 0.49 9.99 -18.12
N ALA A 91 -0.72 10.39 -18.51
CA ALA A 91 -1.50 11.39 -17.80
C ALA A 91 -2.14 10.74 -16.57
N VAL A 92 -1.96 11.36 -15.41
CA VAL A 92 -2.39 10.82 -14.11
C VAL A 92 -3.17 11.87 -13.34
N ALA A 93 -4.36 11.51 -12.87
CA ALA A 93 -5.11 12.29 -11.91
C ALA A 93 -4.61 12.00 -10.49
N VAL A 94 -4.23 13.05 -9.79
CA VAL A 94 -3.90 13.02 -8.36
C VAL A 94 -5.16 13.34 -7.58
N LYS A 95 -5.52 12.45 -6.66
CA LYS A 95 -6.66 12.64 -5.77
C LYS A 95 -6.25 12.45 -4.31
N GLU A 96 -6.91 13.13 -3.39
CA GLU A 96 -6.88 12.82 -1.97
C GLU A 96 -8.00 11.82 -1.69
N GLU A 97 -7.67 10.68 -1.13
CA GLU A 97 -8.62 9.68 -0.66
C GLU A 97 -8.68 9.73 0.87
N ASP A 98 -9.88 9.80 1.43
CA ASP A 98 -10.11 9.75 2.87
C ASP A 98 -10.50 8.33 3.28
N LEU A 99 -9.51 7.55 3.66
CA LEU A 99 -9.67 6.16 4.07
C LEU A 99 -10.18 6.08 5.51
N LEU A 100 -11.44 6.47 5.71
CA LEU A 100 -12.13 6.50 7.01
C LEU A 100 -11.35 7.29 8.08
N GLY A 101 -10.93 8.50 7.73
CA GLY A 101 -10.19 9.42 8.60
C GLY A 101 -8.67 9.44 8.36
N VAL A 102 -8.13 8.56 7.51
CA VAL A 102 -6.73 8.59 7.09
C VAL A 102 -6.63 9.13 5.66
N LYS A 103 -6.27 10.40 5.54
CA LYS A 103 -6.12 11.06 4.24
C LYS A 103 -4.77 10.77 3.61
N HIS A 104 -4.78 10.41 2.33
CA HIS A 104 -3.57 10.16 1.56
C HIS A 104 -3.80 10.43 0.07
N LYS A 105 -2.72 10.60 -0.67
CA LYS A 105 -2.78 10.82 -2.12
C LYS A 105 -2.81 9.49 -2.86
N ILE A 106 -3.70 9.41 -3.84
CA ILE A 106 -3.74 8.31 -4.80
C ILE A 106 -3.52 8.84 -6.21
N TYR A 107 -3.10 7.95 -7.09
CA TYR A 107 -2.79 8.25 -8.47
C TYR A 107 -3.56 7.29 -9.37
N GLN A 108 -4.31 7.85 -10.32
CA GLN A 108 -5.14 7.09 -11.25
C GLN A 108 -4.88 7.55 -12.68
N ASN A 109 -4.66 6.62 -13.60
CA ASN A 109 -4.42 6.93 -15.00
C ASN A 109 -5.67 7.53 -15.64
N VAL A 110 -5.50 8.63 -16.37
CA VAL A 110 -6.61 9.32 -17.06
C VAL A 110 -6.99 8.54 -18.31
N GLY A 111 -8.29 8.30 -18.49
CA GLY A 111 -8.82 7.62 -19.68
C GLY A 111 -8.69 6.11 -19.66
N GLU A 112 -8.14 5.50 -18.61
CA GLU A 112 -8.12 4.05 -18.42
C GLU A 112 -9.27 3.62 -17.51
N THR A 113 -9.83 2.43 -17.74
CA THR A 113 -10.80 1.79 -16.82
C THR A 113 -10.09 1.28 -15.57
N GLY A 114 -10.83 1.15 -14.47
CA GLY A 114 -10.31 0.52 -13.25
C GLY A 114 -10.34 -1.01 -13.34
N ASP A 115 -9.57 -1.65 -12.46
CA ASP A 115 -9.66 -3.10 -12.24
C ASP A 115 -10.76 -3.38 -11.22
N ASP A 116 -11.99 -3.35 -11.70
CA ASP A 116 -13.17 -3.48 -10.88
C ASP A 116 -13.30 -4.90 -10.32
N PHE A 117 -13.66 -5.00 -9.06
CA PHE A 117 -14.05 -6.27 -8.44
C PHE A 117 -15.26 -6.06 -7.50
N ASN A 118 -16.05 -7.13 -7.39
CA ASN A 118 -17.20 -7.14 -6.51
C ASN A 118 -16.78 -7.36 -5.05
N ASP A 119 -17.78 -7.34 -4.17
CA ASP A 119 -17.62 -7.51 -2.74
C ASP A 119 -16.83 -8.78 -2.39
N ILE A 120 -15.72 -8.58 -1.68
CA ILE A 120 -14.88 -9.64 -1.13
C ILE A 120 -14.74 -9.44 0.37
N VAL A 121 -14.75 -10.51 1.14
CA VAL A 121 -14.56 -10.45 2.59
C VAL A 121 -13.11 -10.78 2.93
N VAL A 122 -12.46 -9.92 3.70
CA VAL A 122 -11.09 -10.15 4.18
C VAL A 122 -11.11 -11.27 5.22
N PRO A 123 -10.39 -12.39 4.98
CA PRO A 123 -10.37 -13.50 5.94
C PRO A 123 -9.73 -13.13 7.27
N SER A 124 -9.98 -13.93 8.30
CA SER A 124 -9.30 -13.80 9.61
C SER A 124 -7.78 -13.91 9.45
N ASN A 125 -7.03 -13.08 10.17
CA ASN A 125 -5.56 -13.01 10.14
C ASN A 125 -4.98 -12.68 8.76
N MET A 126 -5.76 -12.00 7.91
CA MET A 126 -5.31 -11.51 6.61
C MET A 126 -5.65 -10.03 6.44
N TYR A 127 -4.95 -9.38 5.51
CA TYR A 127 -5.13 -7.97 5.19
C TYR A 127 -5.30 -7.77 3.69
N PHE A 128 -6.09 -6.79 3.29
CA PHE A 128 -6.20 -6.36 1.90
C PHE A 128 -5.35 -5.12 1.69
N ALA A 129 -4.42 -5.17 0.77
CA ALA A 129 -3.43 -4.13 0.54
C ALA A 129 -3.53 -3.57 -0.87
N MET A 130 -3.44 -2.25 -1.01
CA MET A 130 -3.37 -1.60 -2.33
C MET A 130 -2.19 -0.62 -2.41
N GLY A 131 -1.68 -0.44 -3.63
CA GLY A 131 -0.73 0.63 -3.91
C GLY A 131 -1.42 1.98 -4.07
N ASP A 132 -0.77 3.05 -3.64
CA ASP A 132 -1.30 4.41 -3.83
C ASP A 132 -1.32 4.80 -5.32
N ASN A 133 -0.44 4.22 -6.16
CA ASN A 133 -0.54 4.30 -7.62
C ASN A 133 -1.49 3.22 -8.12
N ARG A 134 -2.80 3.50 -8.06
CA ARG A 134 -3.89 2.56 -8.22
C ARG A 134 -3.81 1.72 -9.50
N ASP A 135 -3.55 2.34 -10.63
CA ASP A 135 -3.60 1.68 -11.93
C ASP A 135 -2.26 1.08 -12.37
N ASP A 136 -1.17 1.35 -11.65
CA ASP A 136 0.16 0.79 -11.90
C ASP A 136 0.71 0.14 -10.61
N SER A 137 -0.07 -0.76 -10.00
CA SER A 137 0.32 -1.46 -8.77
C SER A 137 -0.09 -2.93 -8.81
N ALA A 138 0.88 -3.83 -8.76
CA ALA A 138 0.63 -5.23 -8.43
C ALA A 138 0.32 -5.33 -6.93
N ASP A 139 -0.96 -5.50 -6.57
CA ASP A 139 -1.43 -5.53 -5.20
C ASP A 139 -2.53 -6.59 -4.97
N SER A 140 -3.24 -6.52 -3.85
CA SER A 140 -4.23 -7.53 -3.44
C SER A 140 -5.36 -7.74 -4.45
N ARG A 141 -5.61 -6.81 -5.35
CA ARG A 141 -6.58 -6.97 -6.43
C ARG A 141 -6.21 -8.12 -7.39
N TYR A 142 -4.92 -8.42 -7.52
CA TYR A 142 -4.40 -9.44 -8.44
C TYR A 142 -4.01 -10.74 -7.75
N TRP A 143 -3.33 -10.65 -6.59
CA TRP A 143 -2.76 -11.83 -5.93
C TRP A 143 -3.45 -12.18 -4.60
N GLY A 144 -4.48 -11.44 -4.18
CA GLY A 144 -5.30 -11.74 -3.01
C GLY A 144 -4.78 -11.11 -1.71
N PHE A 145 -4.98 -11.79 -0.60
CA PHE A 145 -4.75 -11.25 0.73
C PHE A 145 -3.33 -11.45 1.24
N VAL A 146 -2.89 -10.56 2.14
CA VAL A 146 -1.61 -10.65 2.85
C VAL A 146 -1.84 -11.39 4.17
N PRO A 147 -1.29 -12.59 4.36
CA PRO A 147 -1.33 -13.25 5.67
C PRO A 147 -0.58 -12.44 6.73
N GLU A 148 -1.10 -12.39 7.96
CA GLU A 148 -0.42 -11.72 9.08
C GLU A 148 1.01 -12.25 9.29
N SER A 149 1.23 -13.55 9.03
CA SER A 149 2.55 -14.18 9.12
C SER A 149 3.60 -13.63 8.15
N ASN A 150 3.15 -13.02 7.05
CA ASN A 150 4.04 -12.43 6.03
C ASN A 150 4.48 -11.01 6.38
N ILE A 151 3.84 -10.35 7.36
CA ILE A 151 4.13 -8.96 7.70
C ILE A 151 5.52 -8.87 8.33
N VAL A 152 6.33 -7.94 7.82
CA VAL A 152 7.68 -7.63 8.30
C VAL A 152 7.66 -6.47 9.29
N GLY A 153 6.84 -5.44 9.03
CA GLY A 153 6.70 -4.28 9.91
C GLY A 153 6.06 -3.08 9.24
N LYS A 154 5.90 -2.01 10.02
CA LYS A 154 5.36 -0.73 9.54
C LYS A 154 6.45 0.09 8.87
N ALA A 155 6.18 0.63 7.70
CA ALA A 155 7.03 1.60 7.03
C ALA A 155 6.85 2.98 7.69
N VAL A 156 7.93 3.57 8.20
CA VAL A 156 7.85 4.82 8.97
C VAL A 156 8.44 6.01 8.25
N LEU A 157 9.49 5.81 7.48
CA LEU A 157 10.09 6.90 6.71
C LEU A 157 10.94 6.39 5.53
N VAL A 158 11.07 7.22 4.49
CA VAL A 158 12.10 7.06 3.46
C VAL A 158 13.37 7.72 3.97
N TRP A 159 14.39 6.92 4.32
CA TRP A 159 15.63 7.47 4.88
C TRP A 159 16.67 7.82 3.81
N MET A 160 16.62 7.18 2.64
CA MET A 160 17.44 7.49 1.48
C MET A 160 16.70 7.19 0.19
N SER A 161 16.92 8.00 -0.83
CA SER A 161 16.36 7.80 -2.17
C SER A 161 17.48 7.95 -3.21
N TRP A 162 17.67 6.89 -4.00
CA TRP A 162 18.69 6.83 -5.06
C TRP A 162 18.04 6.91 -6.43
N ASN A 163 18.59 7.75 -7.31
CA ASN A 163 18.20 7.78 -8.71
C ASN A 163 19.18 6.93 -9.53
N SER A 164 18.69 5.77 -9.99
CA SER A 164 19.52 4.84 -10.77
C SER A 164 19.88 5.38 -12.17
N THR A 165 19.07 6.28 -12.72
CA THR A 165 19.28 6.86 -14.06
C THR A 165 20.36 7.93 -14.03
N ASP A 166 20.33 8.80 -13.03
CA ASP A 166 21.29 9.93 -12.90
C ASP A 166 22.42 9.63 -11.91
N HIS A 167 22.46 8.43 -11.33
CA HIS A 167 23.47 7.97 -10.37
C HIS A 167 23.70 8.95 -9.20
N ASN A 168 22.60 9.56 -8.68
CA ASN A 168 22.70 10.51 -7.58
C ASN A 168 21.62 10.31 -6.50
N VAL A 169 21.84 10.94 -5.33
CA VAL A 169 20.90 10.93 -4.21
C VAL A 169 19.83 11.99 -4.43
N ARG A 170 18.55 11.59 -4.30
CA ARG A 170 17.40 12.52 -4.33
C ARG A 170 17.25 13.22 -2.99
N TRP A 171 18.02 14.25 -2.73
CA TRP A 171 18.09 14.97 -1.45
C TRP A 171 16.73 15.46 -0.93
N LYS A 172 15.80 15.84 -1.81
CA LYS A 172 14.45 16.29 -1.45
C LYS A 172 13.56 15.18 -0.84
N ARG A 173 13.99 13.92 -0.92
CA ARG A 173 13.26 12.75 -0.40
C ARG A 173 13.93 12.11 0.83
N LEU A 174 15.02 12.70 1.31
CA LEU A 174 15.72 12.24 2.51
C LEU A 174 14.89 12.54 3.77
N ILE A 175 14.81 11.55 4.66
CA ILE A 175 14.14 11.66 5.97
C ILE A 175 12.71 12.18 5.84
N LYS A 176 11.99 11.68 4.83
CA LYS A 176 10.60 12.04 4.63
C LYS A 176 9.69 11.01 5.31
N PRO A 177 8.83 11.43 6.28
CA PRO A 177 7.85 10.51 6.85
C PRO A 177 6.92 9.98 5.76
N ILE A 178 6.58 8.72 5.86
CA ILE A 178 5.60 8.05 4.99
C ILE A 178 4.23 8.30 5.62
N GLN A 179 3.36 8.95 4.87
CA GLN A 179 1.97 9.27 5.27
C GLN A 179 0.98 8.43 4.47
#